data_90a14223242e44720ebb868d0a037297
#
_entry.id   90a14223242e44720ebb868d0a037297
#
_cell.length_a   1.000
_cell.length_b   1.000
_cell.length_c   1.000
_cell.angle_alpha   90.00
_cell.angle_beta   90.00
_cell.angle_gamma   90.00
#
_symmetry.space_group_name_H-M   'P 1'
#
loop_
_entity.id
_entity.type
_entity.pdbx_description
1 polymer ?
#
loop_
_entity_poly.entity_id
_entity_poly.type
_entity_poly.pdbx_seq_one_letter_code
_entity_poly.pdbx_strand_id
1 'polypeptide(L)'
;GHAECRIFIVEGEEQLDKALEVRARLPSLERIIVMDPEGLRTFRDPQVLTWEEFLNLGRVHRAEHPAAVEARLGRIAPDDVAVLIYTSGTTGPPKGVMLTHRNILWTLESLHAVVGFRHDDEILSYLPLSHIAERLLSVFVPARFGGVVNFVENVDTVMENLREVAPTILFGVPRIWEKLYSAVSLHMREVDPVKRTAYRLTVAVGRRAAPHRWKGRPLPIGLRLLYGLCDLAVLRPLRRRLGLHRVRSVLSGAAPIAPDILGYFWSIGVPIREIYGQTEGSGPTSVHREGDVRLGTVGVPLPGVEVRLAQDGEILVRGGNVFTGYFKDPAATAAALRDGWLYSGDVGVFDEDGHLRITDRKKDIFITAAGKNIAPQYIENKLKFSPYINDAVVIGDRRRYLVALIVIDEENVTEWAQDRRLPFTTYTDLSQHEEVRGLIAREVEAVNKTVSSPEQVKKFAILPKRLYAEDGEVTPTLKVKRKAIMEKYADLIEPLYASA
;
A
#
# COMPACT_ATOMS: atom_id res chain seq x y z
N GLY A 1 16.36 -18.18 10.92
CA GLY A 1 16.21 -19.22 11.97
C GLY A 1 14.76 -19.62 12.24
N HIS A 2 13.85 -18.67 12.49
CA HIS A 2 12.47 -18.98 12.93
C HIS A 2 11.69 -19.84 11.92
N ALA A 3 11.79 -19.52 10.62
CA ALA A 3 11.10 -20.26 9.55
C ALA A 3 11.74 -21.62 9.22
N GLU A 4 12.93 -21.94 9.76
CA GLU A 4 13.67 -23.18 9.47
C GLU A 4 13.87 -23.44 7.97
N CYS A 5 14.14 -22.37 7.21
CA CYS A 5 14.39 -22.49 5.78
C CYS A 5 15.65 -23.34 5.54
N ARG A 6 15.52 -24.33 4.65
CA ARG A 6 16.63 -25.18 4.22
C ARG A 6 17.41 -24.57 3.08
N ILE A 7 16.72 -23.79 2.24
CA ILE A 7 17.29 -23.10 1.09
C ILE A 7 17.00 -21.62 1.25
N PHE A 8 18.01 -20.79 1.02
CA PHE A 8 17.88 -19.35 1.01
C PHE A 8 18.29 -18.82 -0.37
N ILE A 9 17.37 -18.18 -1.07
CA ILE A 9 17.63 -17.57 -2.38
C ILE A 9 17.85 -16.07 -2.13
N VAL A 10 18.98 -15.57 -2.62
CA VAL A 10 19.41 -14.17 -2.49
C VAL A 10 19.62 -13.57 -3.87
N GLU A 11 19.39 -12.27 -3.99
CA GLU A 11 19.46 -11.56 -5.26
C GLU A 11 20.91 -11.47 -5.74
N GLY A 12 21.80 -10.88 -4.95
CA GLY A 12 23.20 -10.64 -5.34
C GLY A 12 24.14 -10.61 -4.14
N GLU A 13 25.31 -10.00 -4.34
CA GLU A 13 26.43 -9.95 -3.38
C GLU A 13 26.00 -9.40 -2.02
N GLU A 14 25.33 -8.24 -1.99
CA GLU A 14 24.91 -7.59 -0.73
C GLU A 14 24.03 -8.51 0.13
N GLN A 15 23.11 -9.21 -0.50
CA GLN A 15 22.20 -10.11 0.21
C GLN A 15 22.91 -11.41 0.61
N LEU A 16 23.91 -11.84 -0.18
CA LEU A 16 24.76 -12.98 0.16
C LEU A 16 25.59 -12.68 1.41
N ASP A 17 26.20 -11.51 1.51
CA ASP A 17 26.98 -11.10 2.67
C ASP A 17 26.16 -11.16 3.96
N LYS A 18 24.95 -10.62 3.92
CA LYS A 18 23.98 -10.70 5.03
C LYS A 18 23.64 -12.15 5.41
N ALA A 19 23.50 -13.02 4.41
CA ALA A 19 23.21 -14.45 4.65
C ALA A 19 24.42 -15.16 5.28
N LEU A 20 25.62 -14.89 4.81
CA LEU A 20 26.87 -15.46 5.32
C LEU A 20 27.15 -15.02 6.76
N GLU A 21 26.91 -13.76 7.10
CA GLU A 21 27.06 -13.25 8.47
C GLU A 21 26.20 -14.01 9.48
N VAL A 22 25.00 -14.43 9.10
CA VAL A 22 24.06 -15.08 10.02
C VAL A 22 24.04 -16.59 9.92
N ARG A 23 24.68 -17.21 8.90
CA ARG A 23 24.54 -18.65 8.59
C ARG A 23 24.93 -19.57 9.73
N ALA A 24 25.96 -19.23 10.53
CA ALA A 24 26.37 -20.01 11.67
C ALA A 24 25.26 -20.17 12.74
N ARG A 25 24.28 -19.28 12.75
CA ARG A 25 23.11 -19.30 13.63
C ARG A 25 21.89 -19.99 13.01
N LEU A 26 22.03 -20.54 11.80
CA LEU A 26 20.95 -21.13 10.99
C LEU A 26 21.21 -22.63 10.73
N PRO A 27 21.04 -23.51 11.73
CA PRO A 27 21.39 -24.92 11.59
C PRO A 27 20.57 -25.68 10.52
N SER A 28 19.40 -25.17 10.16
CA SER A 28 18.55 -25.77 9.13
C SER A 28 18.95 -25.35 7.70
N LEU A 29 19.84 -24.37 7.56
CA LEU A 29 20.20 -23.83 6.24
C LEU A 29 21.20 -24.75 5.54
N GLU A 30 20.77 -25.40 4.47
CA GLU A 30 21.56 -26.34 3.68
C GLU A 30 22.28 -25.67 2.52
N ARG A 31 21.58 -24.73 1.82
CA ARG A 31 22.11 -24.06 0.64
C ARG A 31 21.68 -22.59 0.58
N ILE A 32 22.58 -21.76 0.04
CA ILE A 32 22.31 -20.40 -0.37
C ILE A 32 22.43 -20.34 -1.89
N ILE A 33 21.42 -19.80 -2.57
CA ILE A 33 21.40 -19.70 -4.03
C ILE A 33 21.43 -18.22 -4.40
N VAL A 34 22.43 -17.82 -5.19
CA VAL A 34 22.60 -16.44 -5.65
C VAL A 34 22.03 -16.32 -7.06
N MET A 35 21.09 -15.41 -7.27
CA MET A 35 20.43 -15.19 -8.56
C MET A 35 21.35 -14.44 -9.53
N ASP A 36 21.93 -13.32 -9.07
CA ASP A 36 22.91 -12.54 -9.81
C ASP A 36 24.31 -12.72 -9.21
N PRO A 37 25.21 -13.45 -9.92
CA PRO A 37 26.58 -13.70 -9.47
C PRO A 37 27.55 -12.56 -9.81
N GLU A 38 27.08 -11.38 -10.24
CA GLU A 38 27.96 -10.23 -10.49
C GLU A 38 28.75 -9.90 -9.22
N GLY A 39 30.06 -9.62 -9.36
CA GLY A 39 30.98 -9.41 -8.21
C GLY A 39 31.54 -10.71 -7.61
N LEU A 40 30.93 -11.88 -7.82
CA LEU A 40 31.27 -13.13 -7.14
C LEU A 40 32.21 -14.08 -7.95
N ARG A 41 32.89 -13.59 -8.99
CA ARG A 41 33.67 -14.43 -9.91
C ARG A 41 34.72 -15.29 -9.21
N THR A 42 35.34 -14.80 -8.14
CA THR A 42 36.39 -15.49 -7.39
C THR A 42 35.89 -16.12 -6.09
N PHE A 43 34.66 -15.83 -5.72
CA PHE A 43 34.04 -16.36 -4.51
C PHE A 43 33.79 -17.86 -4.63
N ARG A 44 34.17 -18.64 -3.62
CA ARG A 44 33.91 -20.09 -3.54
C ARG A 44 33.51 -20.47 -2.13
N ASP A 45 32.35 -21.06 -2.00
CA ASP A 45 31.83 -21.61 -0.76
C ASP A 45 30.97 -22.84 -1.07
N PRO A 46 31.20 -23.99 -0.43
CA PRO A 46 30.48 -25.24 -0.73
C PRO A 46 28.97 -25.18 -0.44
N GLN A 47 28.53 -24.23 0.37
CA GLN A 47 27.10 -24.03 0.70
C GLN A 47 26.41 -23.08 -0.26
N VAL A 48 27.17 -22.32 -1.07
CA VAL A 48 26.64 -21.31 -2.00
C VAL A 48 26.65 -21.86 -3.42
N LEU A 49 25.55 -21.70 -4.12
CA LEU A 49 25.36 -22.04 -5.52
C LEU A 49 24.92 -20.80 -6.29
N THR A 50 25.37 -20.66 -7.51
CA THR A 50 24.77 -19.73 -8.47
C THR A 50 23.41 -20.28 -8.92
N TRP A 51 22.55 -19.39 -9.44
CA TRP A 51 21.28 -19.79 -10.03
C TRP A 51 21.42 -20.83 -11.14
N GLU A 52 22.44 -20.70 -11.98
CA GLU A 52 22.69 -21.64 -13.07
C GLU A 52 23.13 -23.00 -12.57
N GLU A 53 24.05 -23.08 -11.60
CA GLU A 53 24.42 -24.35 -10.95
C GLU A 53 23.22 -25.06 -10.32
N PHE A 54 22.36 -24.29 -9.63
CA PHE A 54 21.13 -24.81 -9.06
C PHE A 54 20.18 -25.38 -10.14
N LEU A 55 19.98 -24.65 -11.25
CA LEU A 55 19.16 -25.13 -12.37
C LEU A 55 19.77 -26.40 -13.00
N ASN A 56 21.09 -26.46 -13.11
CA ASN A 56 21.76 -27.62 -13.68
C ASN A 56 21.58 -28.89 -12.79
N LEU A 57 21.71 -28.74 -11.47
CA LEU A 57 21.37 -29.82 -10.53
C LEU A 57 19.94 -30.31 -10.74
N GLY A 58 18.99 -29.39 -10.93
CA GLY A 58 17.61 -29.72 -11.22
C GLY A 58 17.42 -30.48 -12.53
N ARG A 59 18.14 -30.08 -13.59
CA ARG A 59 18.13 -30.79 -14.91
C ARG A 59 18.65 -32.22 -14.79
N VAL A 60 19.77 -32.41 -14.13
CA VAL A 60 20.36 -33.74 -13.88
C VAL A 60 19.39 -34.61 -13.09
N HIS A 61 18.87 -34.09 -11.95
CA HIS A 61 17.92 -34.84 -11.12
C HIS A 61 16.65 -35.22 -11.90
N ARG A 62 16.14 -34.33 -12.74
CA ARG A 62 14.96 -34.60 -13.58
C ARG A 62 15.20 -35.69 -14.61
N ALA A 63 16.40 -35.75 -15.18
CA ALA A 63 16.77 -36.80 -16.12
C ALA A 63 16.85 -38.18 -15.44
N GLU A 64 17.38 -38.24 -14.21
CA GLU A 64 17.46 -39.47 -13.42
C GLU A 64 16.12 -39.86 -12.79
N HIS A 65 15.27 -38.89 -12.47
CA HIS A 65 14.00 -39.10 -11.75
C HIS A 65 12.85 -38.33 -12.43
N PRO A 66 12.43 -38.71 -13.66
CA PRO A 66 11.47 -37.93 -14.45
C PRO A 66 10.10 -37.77 -13.80
N ALA A 67 9.66 -38.72 -12.95
CA ALA A 67 8.38 -38.66 -12.25
C ALA A 67 8.43 -37.98 -10.87
N ALA A 68 9.58 -37.44 -10.46
CA ALA A 68 9.74 -36.91 -9.11
C ALA A 68 8.87 -35.67 -8.82
N VAL A 69 8.65 -34.81 -9.81
CA VAL A 69 7.83 -33.61 -9.69
C VAL A 69 6.37 -34.00 -9.54
N GLU A 70 5.86 -34.84 -10.43
CA GLU A 70 4.47 -35.32 -10.43
C GLU A 70 4.15 -36.09 -9.14
N ALA A 71 5.08 -36.94 -8.67
CA ALA A 71 4.92 -37.65 -7.41
C ALA A 71 4.85 -36.75 -6.19
N ARG A 72 5.55 -35.61 -6.22
CA ARG A 72 5.47 -34.59 -5.15
C ARG A 72 4.17 -33.78 -5.25
N LEU A 73 3.79 -33.35 -6.46
CA LEU A 73 2.53 -32.65 -6.69
C LEU A 73 1.33 -33.45 -6.22
N GLY A 74 1.32 -34.76 -6.47
CA GLY A 74 0.25 -35.69 -6.02
C GLY A 74 0.14 -35.86 -4.50
N ARG A 75 1.12 -35.40 -3.72
CA ARG A 75 1.10 -35.43 -2.24
C ARG A 75 0.59 -34.17 -1.60
N ILE A 76 0.48 -33.08 -2.36
CA ILE A 76 0.05 -31.77 -1.83
C ILE A 76 -1.43 -31.84 -1.49
N ALA A 77 -1.76 -31.58 -0.22
CA ALA A 77 -3.12 -31.46 0.24
C ALA A 77 -3.58 -29.98 0.28
N PRO A 78 -4.88 -29.72 0.10
CA PRO A 78 -5.40 -28.34 0.17
C PRO A 78 -5.09 -27.61 1.48
N ASP A 79 -4.95 -28.34 2.57
CA ASP A 79 -4.68 -27.78 3.91
C ASP A 79 -3.19 -27.68 4.25
N ASP A 80 -2.31 -28.10 3.32
CA ASP A 80 -0.87 -27.86 3.47
C ASP A 80 -0.57 -26.36 3.40
N VAL A 81 0.41 -25.92 4.20
CA VAL A 81 0.88 -24.53 4.18
C VAL A 81 1.61 -24.28 2.86
N ALA A 82 1.00 -23.45 2.01
CA ALA A 82 1.57 -23.05 0.72
C ALA A 82 2.59 -21.93 0.87
N VAL A 83 2.32 -21.00 1.77
CA VAL A 83 3.12 -19.79 1.96
C VAL A 83 3.19 -19.40 3.44
N LEU A 84 4.39 -19.02 3.85
CA LEU A 84 4.66 -18.37 5.12
C LEU A 84 5.07 -16.93 4.86
N ILE A 85 4.25 -15.98 5.29
CA ILE A 85 4.50 -14.55 5.11
C ILE A 85 4.79 -13.91 6.47
N TYR A 86 5.96 -13.28 6.59
CA TYR A 86 6.31 -12.56 7.81
C TYR A 86 5.75 -11.14 7.78
N THR A 87 4.91 -10.84 8.76
CA THR A 87 4.37 -9.49 8.96
C THR A 87 5.11 -8.81 10.11
N SER A 88 5.58 -7.60 9.86
CA SER A 88 6.10 -6.75 10.94
C SER A 88 4.91 -6.21 11.73
N GLY A 89 4.60 -6.82 12.86
CA GLY A 89 3.67 -6.22 13.81
C GLY A 89 4.18 -4.83 14.25
N THR A 90 3.27 -3.95 14.67
CA THR A 90 3.65 -2.63 15.23
C THR A 90 4.45 -2.75 16.53
N THR A 91 4.46 -3.93 17.14
CA THR A 91 5.18 -4.23 18.40
C THR A 91 5.71 -5.66 18.37
N GLY A 92 7.02 -5.82 18.60
CA GLY A 92 7.68 -7.13 18.71
C GLY A 92 8.27 -7.67 17.38
N PRO A 93 8.85 -8.89 17.42
CA PRO A 93 9.44 -9.52 16.25
C PRO A 93 8.38 -9.86 15.18
N PRO A 94 8.78 -9.96 13.90
CA PRO A 94 7.86 -10.36 12.83
C PRO A 94 7.22 -11.73 13.09
N LYS A 95 5.92 -11.86 12.79
CA LYS A 95 5.16 -13.11 12.92
C LYS A 95 4.97 -13.77 11.57
N GLY A 96 5.17 -15.08 11.50
CA GLY A 96 4.97 -15.86 10.28
C GLY A 96 3.52 -16.28 10.12
N VAL A 97 2.80 -15.64 9.22
CA VAL A 97 1.41 -15.97 8.86
C VAL A 97 1.39 -17.20 7.95
N MET A 98 0.69 -18.26 8.37
CA MET A 98 0.55 -19.50 7.61
C MET A 98 -0.69 -19.46 6.72
N LEU A 99 -0.47 -19.50 5.40
CA LEU A 99 -1.55 -19.57 4.41
C LEU A 99 -1.52 -20.91 3.70
N THR A 100 -2.65 -21.62 3.71
CA THR A 100 -2.80 -22.91 3.02
C THR A 100 -3.16 -22.72 1.55
N HIS A 101 -2.98 -23.77 0.73
CA HIS A 101 -3.48 -23.78 -0.65
C HIS A 101 -4.98 -23.48 -0.70
N ARG A 102 -5.75 -24.03 0.24
CA ARG A 102 -7.19 -23.79 0.37
C ARG A 102 -7.50 -22.29 0.59
N ASN A 103 -6.81 -21.64 1.52
CA ASN A 103 -7.02 -20.22 1.78
C ASN A 103 -6.79 -19.37 0.54
N ILE A 104 -5.68 -19.62 -0.17
CA ILE A 104 -5.29 -18.88 -1.37
C ILE A 104 -6.31 -19.09 -2.49
N LEU A 105 -6.62 -20.35 -2.83
CA LEU A 105 -7.56 -20.67 -3.91
C LEU A 105 -8.96 -20.12 -3.62
N TRP A 106 -9.42 -20.26 -2.38
CA TRP A 106 -10.72 -19.72 -1.97
C TRP A 106 -10.76 -18.19 -2.14
N THR A 107 -9.70 -17.50 -1.72
CA THR A 107 -9.58 -16.04 -1.85
C THR A 107 -9.55 -15.62 -3.31
N LEU A 108 -8.83 -16.33 -4.17
CA LEU A 108 -8.77 -16.05 -5.60
C LEU A 108 -10.15 -16.16 -6.27
N GLU A 109 -10.93 -17.19 -5.98
CA GLU A 109 -12.28 -17.35 -6.54
C GLU A 109 -13.22 -16.24 -6.04
N SER A 110 -13.17 -15.93 -4.75
CA SER A 110 -13.97 -14.86 -4.17
C SER A 110 -13.63 -13.49 -4.75
N LEU A 111 -12.34 -13.20 -4.95
CA LEU A 111 -11.88 -11.94 -5.56
C LEU A 111 -12.21 -11.91 -7.07
N HIS A 112 -12.07 -13.04 -7.76
CA HIS A 112 -12.42 -13.16 -9.18
C HIS A 112 -13.89 -12.83 -9.44
N ALA A 113 -14.80 -13.27 -8.56
CA ALA A 113 -16.23 -12.95 -8.65
C ALA A 113 -16.52 -11.43 -8.66
N VAL A 114 -15.58 -10.59 -8.19
CA VAL A 114 -15.72 -9.13 -8.11
C VAL A 114 -14.90 -8.39 -9.14
N VAL A 115 -13.69 -8.87 -9.43
CA VAL A 115 -12.74 -8.22 -10.34
C VAL A 115 -12.89 -8.74 -11.76
N GLY A 116 -13.24 -10.03 -11.92
CA GLY A 116 -13.40 -10.69 -13.21
C GLY A 116 -12.07 -10.78 -13.95
N PHE A 117 -11.06 -11.45 -13.36
CA PHE A 117 -9.75 -11.65 -14.02
C PHE A 117 -9.89 -12.37 -15.35
N ARG A 118 -9.05 -12.00 -16.31
CA ARG A 118 -9.05 -12.54 -17.68
C ARG A 118 -7.65 -13.04 -18.04
N HIS A 119 -7.61 -13.98 -18.98
CA HIS A 119 -6.34 -14.54 -19.48
C HIS A 119 -5.49 -13.54 -20.28
N ASP A 120 -6.08 -12.47 -20.76
CA ASP A 120 -5.45 -11.38 -21.51
C ASP A 120 -5.16 -10.14 -20.64
N ASP A 121 -5.32 -10.24 -19.32
CA ASP A 121 -4.97 -9.14 -18.42
C ASP A 121 -3.47 -8.94 -18.36
N GLU A 122 -3.10 -7.66 -18.27
CA GLU A 122 -1.73 -7.21 -18.02
C GLU A 122 -1.67 -6.52 -16.64
N ILE A 123 -0.73 -6.96 -15.83
CA ILE A 123 -0.51 -6.51 -14.45
C ILE A 123 0.88 -5.91 -14.34
N LEU A 124 1.02 -4.82 -13.62
CA LEU A 124 2.31 -4.22 -13.25
C LEU A 124 2.68 -4.66 -11.83
N SER A 125 3.79 -5.39 -11.71
CA SER A 125 4.33 -5.91 -10.44
C SER A 125 5.43 -4.96 -9.94
N TYR A 126 5.23 -4.35 -8.77
CA TYR A 126 6.16 -3.36 -8.23
C TYR A 126 6.32 -3.42 -6.71
N LEU A 127 5.44 -4.11 -5.99
CA LEU A 127 5.59 -4.32 -4.56
C LEU A 127 6.44 -5.57 -4.28
N PRO A 128 7.06 -5.67 -3.11
CA PRO A 128 7.77 -6.89 -2.72
C PRO A 128 6.84 -8.11 -2.71
N LEU A 129 7.28 -9.25 -3.26
CA LEU A 129 6.55 -10.52 -3.23
C LEU A 129 6.34 -11.08 -1.81
N SER A 130 7.00 -10.50 -0.81
CA SER A 130 6.72 -10.75 0.61
C SER A 130 5.41 -10.11 1.09
N HIS A 131 4.82 -9.20 0.29
CA HIS A 131 3.52 -8.62 0.58
C HIS A 131 2.41 -9.45 -0.06
N ILE A 132 1.37 -9.80 0.72
CA ILE A 132 0.30 -10.68 0.25
C ILE A 132 -0.42 -10.17 -1.01
N ALA A 133 -0.67 -8.86 -1.13
CA ALA A 133 -1.35 -8.29 -2.29
C ALA A 133 -0.53 -8.50 -3.58
N GLU A 134 0.78 -8.28 -3.52
CA GLU A 134 1.66 -8.51 -4.68
C GLU A 134 1.73 -9.99 -5.03
N ARG A 135 1.89 -10.84 -4.02
CA ARG A 135 1.94 -12.29 -4.24
C ARG A 135 0.63 -12.82 -4.83
N LEU A 136 -0.53 -12.31 -4.39
CA LEU A 136 -1.81 -12.68 -4.99
C LEU A 136 -1.87 -12.28 -6.46
N LEU A 137 -1.57 -11.00 -6.77
CA LEU A 137 -1.78 -10.45 -8.11
C LEU A 137 -0.71 -10.89 -9.10
N SER A 138 0.55 -10.99 -8.67
CA SER A 138 1.67 -11.27 -9.59
C SER A 138 2.10 -12.74 -9.63
N VAL A 139 1.60 -13.58 -8.71
CA VAL A 139 1.91 -15.02 -8.70
C VAL A 139 0.65 -15.86 -8.82
N PHE A 140 -0.30 -15.72 -7.91
CA PHE A 140 -1.42 -16.65 -7.81
C PHE A 140 -2.53 -16.34 -8.83
N VAL A 141 -2.84 -15.08 -9.10
CA VAL A 141 -3.83 -14.69 -10.13
C VAL A 141 -3.40 -15.19 -11.52
N PRO A 142 -2.17 -14.88 -12.03
CA PRO A 142 -1.77 -15.38 -13.33
C PRO A 142 -1.63 -16.91 -13.38
N ALA A 143 -1.21 -17.55 -12.30
CA ALA A 143 -1.16 -19.02 -12.22
C ALA A 143 -2.55 -19.66 -12.33
N ARG A 144 -3.61 -19.01 -11.82
CA ARG A 144 -4.99 -19.52 -11.80
C ARG A 144 -5.82 -19.12 -13.02
N PHE A 145 -5.70 -17.88 -13.47
CA PHE A 145 -6.58 -17.27 -14.48
C PHE A 145 -5.85 -16.91 -15.78
N GLY A 146 -4.53 -16.99 -15.80
CA GLY A 146 -3.71 -16.47 -16.89
C GLY A 146 -3.41 -14.98 -16.73
N GLY A 147 -2.82 -14.41 -17.76
CA GLY A 147 -2.41 -13.01 -17.80
C GLY A 147 -0.90 -12.81 -17.92
N VAL A 148 -0.49 -11.58 -18.19
CA VAL A 148 0.91 -11.17 -18.31
C VAL A 148 1.29 -10.34 -17.10
N VAL A 149 2.41 -10.67 -16.48
CA VAL A 149 2.99 -9.90 -15.38
C VAL A 149 4.22 -9.17 -15.90
N ASN A 150 4.19 -7.86 -15.81
CA ASN A 150 5.31 -6.98 -16.15
C ASN A 150 5.96 -6.52 -14.86
N PHE A 151 7.22 -6.89 -14.65
CA PHE A 151 7.97 -6.50 -13.45
C PHE A 151 8.63 -5.15 -13.69
N VAL A 152 8.55 -4.25 -12.71
CA VAL A 152 9.29 -2.99 -12.73
C VAL A 152 10.76 -3.23 -12.42
N GLU A 153 11.65 -2.43 -12.97
CA GLU A 153 13.07 -2.51 -12.70
C GLU A 153 13.38 -2.16 -11.23
N ASN A 154 12.79 -1.09 -10.75
CA ASN A 154 12.88 -0.66 -9.35
C ASN A 154 11.69 0.24 -8.97
N VAL A 155 11.57 0.59 -7.70
CA VAL A 155 10.44 1.38 -7.17
C VAL A 155 10.41 2.82 -7.74
N ASP A 156 11.54 3.36 -8.14
CA ASP A 156 11.63 4.73 -8.67
C ASP A 156 11.14 4.81 -10.12
N THR A 157 11.29 3.72 -10.89
CA THR A 157 10.85 3.65 -12.30
C THR A 157 9.37 3.27 -12.46
N VAL A 158 8.62 3.04 -11.39
CA VAL A 158 7.19 2.62 -11.44
C VAL A 158 6.36 3.53 -12.34
N MET A 159 6.58 4.84 -12.30
CA MET A 159 5.80 5.82 -13.08
C MET A 159 6.11 5.75 -14.57
N GLU A 160 7.32 5.39 -14.95
CA GLU A 160 7.76 5.19 -16.34
C GLU A 160 7.22 3.87 -16.87
N ASN A 161 7.43 2.79 -16.12
CA ASN A 161 6.94 1.46 -16.48
C ASN A 161 5.41 1.41 -16.55
N LEU A 162 4.69 2.18 -15.70
CA LEU A 162 3.24 2.32 -15.78
C LEU A 162 2.79 2.90 -17.13
N ARG A 163 3.54 3.88 -17.68
CA ARG A 163 3.25 4.48 -19.00
C ARG A 163 3.56 3.51 -20.14
N GLU A 164 4.64 2.77 -20.01
CA GLU A 164 5.11 1.80 -20.99
C GLU A 164 4.17 0.60 -21.11
N VAL A 165 3.84 -0.01 -19.99
CA VAL A 165 2.99 -1.20 -19.91
C VAL A 165 1.52 -0.86 -20.14
N ALA A 166 1.03 0.23 -19.57
CA ALA A 166 -0.39 0.59 -19.55
C ALA A 166 -1.28 -0.60 -19.14
N PRO A 167 -1.18 -1.11 -17.90
CA PRO A 167 -1.80 -2.35 -17.46
C PRO A 167 -3.33 -2.31 -17.58
N THR A 168 -3.97 -3.48 -17.67
CA THR A 168 -5.43 -3.61 -17.67
C THR A 168 -5.99 -3.72 -16.27
N ILE A 169 -5.21 -4.29 -15.36
CA ILE A 169 -5.48 -4.35 -13.92
C ILE A 169 -4.33 -3.67 -13.17
N LEU A 170 -4.68 -2.75 -12.31
CA LEU A 170 -3.70 -2.05 -11.48
C LEU A 170 -4.13 -2.08 -10.01
N PHE A 171 -3.26 -2.61 -9.17
CA PHE A 171 -3.32 -2.40 -7.73
C PHE A 171 -2.34 -1.30 -7.37
N GLY A 172 -2.83 -0.20 -6.84
CA GLY A 172 -2.00 0.91 -6.40
C GLY A 172 -2.11 1.11 -4.90
N VAL A 173 -0.97 1.16 -4.20
CA VAL A 173 -0.97 1.72 -2.83
C VAL A 173 -1.27 3.22 -2.91
N PRO A 174 -1.85 3.84 -1.86
CA PRO A 174 -2.24 5.26 -1.89
C PRO A 174 -1.16 6.19 -2.44
N ARG A 175 0.09 5.96 -2.08
CA ARG A 175 1.22 6.77 -2.52
C ARG A 175 1.40 6.85 -4.04
N ILE A 176 1.08 5.78 -4.77
CA ILE A 176 1.13 5.82 -6.25
C ILE A 176 0.09 6.80 -6.79
N TRP A 177 -1.12 6.79 -6.22
CA TRP A 177 -2.19 7.71 -6.60
C TRP A 177 -1.87 9.15 -6.21
N GLU A 178 -1.29 9.36 -5.04
CA GLU A 178 -0.83 10.66 -4.55
C GLU A 178 0.23 11.25 -5.49
N LYS A 179 1.26 10.46 -5.85
CA LYS A 179 2.29 10.89 -6.82
C LYS A 179 1.70 11.21 -8.19
N LEU A 180 0.81 10.37 -8.73
CA LEU A 180 0.14 10.65 -10.01
C LEU A 180 -0.68 11.94 -9.95
N TYR A 181 -1.42 12.15 -8.87
CA TYR A 181 -2.20 13.37 -8.65
C TYR A 181 -1.32 14.61 -8.56
N SER A 182 -0.24 14.54 -7.78
CA SER A 182 0.73 15.64 -7.60
C SER A 182 1.40 16.00 -8.92
N ALA A 183 1.89 15.00 -9.67
CA ALA A 183 2.52 15.23 -10.97
C ALA A 183 1.59 15.96 -11.95
N VAL A 184 0.30 15.57 -12.01
CA VAL A 184 -0.68 16.29 -12.84
C VAL A 184 -0.94 17.69 -12.31
N SER A 185 -1.07 17.85 -11.00
CA SER A 185 -1.40 19.13 -10.37
C SER A 185 -0.29 20.16 -10.57
N LEU A 186 0.97 19.75 -10.47
CA LEU A 186 2.13 20.61 -10.71
C LEU A 186 2.25 20.95 -12.20
N HIS A 187 2.24 19.96 -13.06
CA HIS A 187 2.30 20.22 -14.51
C HIS A 187 1.20 21.20 -14.97
N MET A 188 0.01 21.12 -14.39
CA MET A 188 -1.08 22.07 -14.71
C MET A 188 -0.82 23.52 -14.21
N ARG A 189 0.14 23.77 -13.35
CA ARG A 189 0.54 25.14 -12.96
C ARG A 189 1.42 25.79 -14.01
N GLU A 190 2.22 25.00 -14.71
CA GLU A 190 3.19 25.46 -15.71
C GLU A 190 2.58 25.64 -17.12
N VAL A 191 1.44 24.97 -17.41
CA VAL A 191 0.76 25.07 -18.72
C VAL A 191 0.16 26.46 -18.93
N ASP A 192 0.02 26.83 -20.20
CA ASP A 192 -0.61 28.10 -20.55
C ASP A 192 -2.05 28.23 -20.00
N PRO A 193 -2.53 29.46 -19.73
CA PRO A 193 -3.81 29.68 -19.08
C PRO A 193 -5.02 29.07 -19.83
N VAL A 194 -4.96 28.94 -21.15
CA VAL A 194 -6.06 28.38 -21.94
C VAL A 194 -6.20 26.88 -21.68
N LYS A 195 -5.09 26.14 -21.77
CA LYS A 195 -5.05 24.70 -21.48
C LYS A 195 -5.42 24.43 -20.02
N ARG A 196 -4.93 25.23 -19.10
CA ARG A 196 -5.26 25.16 -17.66
C ARG A 196 -6.76 25.34 -17.42
N THR A 197 -7.38 26.31 -18.08
CA THR A 197 -8.81 26.55 -17.97
C THR A 197 -9.62 25.40 -18.57
N ALA A 198 -9.23 24.92 -19.77
CA ALA A 198 -9.85 23.76 -20.40
C ALA A 198 -9.80 22.52 -19.50
N TYR A 199 -8.64 22.24 -18.90
CA TYR A 199 -8.47 21.17 -17.94
C TYR A 199 -9.39 21.33 -16.72
N ARG A 200 -9.44 22.51 -16.09
CA ARG A 200 -10.30 22.79 -14.93
C ARG A 200 -11.78 22.57 -15.24
N LEU A 201 -12.25 23.10 -16.37
CA LEU A 201 -13.63 22.90 -16.83
C LEU A 201 -13.94 21.42 -17.07
N THR A 202 -13.02 20.71 -17.70
CA THR A 202 -13.16 19.27 -17.98
C THR A 202 -13.23 18.44 -16.68
N VAL A 203 -12.36 18.71 -15.72
CA VAL A 203 -12.39 18.04 -14.40
C VAL A 203 -13.70 18.37 -13.66
N ALA A 204 -14.21 19.62 -13.76
CA ALA A 204 -15.49 19.98 -13.17
C ALA A 204 -16.67 19.21 -13.79
N VAL A 205 -16.67 19.00 -15.11
CA VAL A 205 -17.64 18.12 -15.79
C VAL A 205 -17.49 16.67 -15.30
N GLY A 206 -16.26 16.17 -15.21
CA GLY A 206 -15.97 14.84 -14.68
C GLY A 206 -16.45 14.64 -13.24
N ARG A 207 -16.26 15.64 -12.38
CA ARG A 207 -16.76 15.62 -10.99
C ARG A 207 -18.29 15.53 -10.92
N ARG A 208 -19.02 16.13 -11.87
CA ARG A 208 -20.48 15.98 -11.98
C ARG A 208 -20.90 14.61 -12.48
N ALA A 209 -20.10 13.99 -13.35
CA ALA A 209 -20.36 12.66 -13.89
C ALA A 209 -20.03 11.53 -12.91
N ALA A 210 -19.00 11.70 -12.08
CA ALA A 210 -18.49 10.68 -11.17
C ALA A 210 -19.56 10.08 -10.22
N PRO A 211 -20.43 10.86 -9.53
CA PRO A 211 -21.46 10.32 -8.65
C PRO A 211 -22.48 9.39 -9.33
N HIS A 212 -22.78 9.61 -10.62
CA HIS A 212 -23.60 8.70 -11.39
C HIS A 212 -22.90 7.37 -11.62
N ARG A 213 -21.61 7.43 -11.97
CA ARG A 213 -20.78 6.25 -12.26
C ARG A 213 -20.52 5.41 -10.99
N TRP A 214 -20.34 6.05 -9.82
CA TRP A 214 -20.19 5.34 -8.54
C TRP A 214 -21.40 4.45 -8.23
N LYS A 215 -22.61 4.96 -8.59
CA LYS A 215 -23.89 4.29 -8.32
C LYS A 215 -24.38 3.45 -9.51
N GLY A 216 -23.55 3.22 -10.53
CA GLY A 216 -23.93 2.49 -11.72
C GLY A 216 -25.11 3.12 -12.51
N ARG A 217 -25.39 4.43 -12.28
CA ARG A 217 -26.53 5.13 -12.91
C ARG A 217 -26.12 5.72 -14.26
N PRO A 218 -27.01 5.71 -15.25
CA PRO A 218 -26.73 6.35 -16.52
C PRO A 218 -26.59 7.88 -16.35
N LEU A 219 -25.67 8.46 -17.13
CA LEU A 219 -25.54 9.91 -17.17
C LEU A 219 -26.74 10.55 -17.90
N PRO A 220 -27.25 11.71 -17.41
CA PRO A 220 -28.17 12.53 -18.18
C PRO A 220 -27.60 12.84 -19.56
N ILE A 221 -28.46 12.86 -20.60
CA ILE A 221 -28.03 12.95 -22.01
C ILE A 221 -27.07 14.14 -22.24
N GLY A 222 -27.42 15.33 -21.76
CA GLY A 222 -26.57 16.52 -21.91
C GLY A 222 -25.21 16.36 -21.24
N LEU A 223 -25.17 15.80 -20.03
CA LEU A 223 -23.93 15.53 -19.30
C LEU A 223 -23.10 14.43 -20.00
N ARG A 224 -23.75 13.42 -20.56
CA ARG A 224 -23.11 12.33 -21.32
C ARG A 224 -22.38 12.86 -22.54
N LEU A 225 -23.05 13.73 -23.33
CA LEU A 225 -22.46 14.35 -24.52
C LEU A 225 -21.30 15.26 -24.14
N LEU A 226 -21.49 16.12 -23.15
CA LEU A 226 -20.44 17.03 -22.67
C LEU A 226 -19.24 16.26 -22.10
N TYR A 227 -19.47 15.23 -21.28
CA TYR A 227 -18.41 14.38 -20.78
C TYR A 227 -17.67 13.66 -21.91
N GLY A 228 -18.37 13.17 -22.93
CA GLY A 228 -17.77 12.53 -24.10
C GLY A 228 -16.83 13.46 -24.87
N LEU A 229 -17.21 14.72 -25.07
CA LEU A 229 -16.35 15.74 -25.68
C LEU A 229 -15.11 16.03 -24.81
N CYS A 230 -15.32 16.21 -23.51
CA CYS A 230 -14.24 16.40 -22.54
C CYS A 230 -13.30 15.19 -22.50
N ASP A 231 -13.85 13.98 -22.57
CA ASP A 231 -13.07 12.75 -22.58
C ASP A 231 -12.17 12.68 -23.81
N LEU A 232 -12.71 12.91 -24.97
CA LEU A 232 -11.97 12.86 -26.24
C LEU A 232 -10.86 13.93 -26.28
N ALA A 233 -11.19 15.16 -25.89
CA ALA A 233 -10.29 16.30 -26.04
C ALA A 233 -9.19 16.36 -24.96
N VAL A 234 -9.49 15.98 -23.71
CA VAL A 234 -8.59 16.21 -22.56
C VAL A 234 -8.33 14.95 -21.74
N LEU A 235 -9.40 14.22 -21.31
CA LEU A 235 -9.20 13.16 -20.31
C LEU A 235 -8.54 11.92 -20.93
N ARG A 236 -8.87 11.54 -22.13
CA ARG A 236 -8.27 10.40 -22.82
C ARG A 236 -6.77 10.61 -23.09
N PRO A 237 -6.32 11.76 -23.62
CA PRO A 237 -4.90 12.11 -23.70
C PRO A 237 -4.21 12.10 -22.33
N LEU A 238 -4.86 12.64 -21.29
CA LEU A 238 -4.32 12.62 -19.94
C LEU A 238 -4.10 11.18 -19.43
N ARG A 239 -5.13 10.33 -19.52
CA ARG A 239 -4.99 8.91 -19.12
C ARG A 239 -3.91 8.17 -19.89
N ARG A 240 -3.69 8.49 -21.18
CA ARG A 240 -2.59 7.94 -21.97
C ARG A 240 -1.22 8.35 -21.41
N ARG A 241 -1.07 9.63 -21.08
CA ARG A 241 0.17 10.14 -20.47
C ARG A 241 0.45 9.54 -19.09
N LEU A 242 -0.58 9.13 -18.36
CA LEU A 242 -0.47 8.48 -17.07
C LEU A 242 -0.31 6.95 -17.16
N GLY A 243 -0.39 6.35 -18.37
CA GLY A 243 -0.39 4.90 -18.52
C GLY A 243 -1.69 4.21 -18.09
N LEU A 244 -2.77 4.98 -17.89
CA LEU A 244 -4.04 4.49 -17.32
C LEU A 244 -5.17 4.35 -18.36
N HIS A 245 -4.85 4.37 -19.64
CA HIS A 245 -5.87 4.37 -20.70
C HIS A 245 -6.44 2.98 -21.02
N ARG A 246 -5.78 1.91 -20.61
CA ARG A 246 -6.22 0.51 -20.79
C ARG A 246 -6.83 -0.10 -19.53
N VAL A 247 -6.73 0.59 -18.38
CA VAL A 247 -7.20 0.04 -17.12
C VAL A 247 -8.71 -0.22 -17.14
N ARG A 248 -9.10 -1.44 -16.84
CA ARG A 248 -10.51 -1.86 -16.67
C ARG A 248 -10.85 -2.07 -15.20
N SER A 249 -9.90 -2.49 -14.39
CA SER A 249 -10.07 -2.65 -12.95
C SER A 249 -8.89 -2.03 -12.20
N VAL A 250 -9.22 -1.12 -11.31
CA VAL A 250 -8.24 -0.38 -10.52
C VAL A 250 -8.59 -0.50 -9.06
N LEU A 251 -7.64 -0.99 -8.27
CA LEU A 251 -7.81 -1.22 -6.85
C LEU A 251 -6.82 -0.36 -6.07
N SER A 252 -7.25 0.18 -4.95
CA SER A 252 -6.37 0.85 -3.97
C SER A 252 -6.53 0.21 -2.60
N GLY A 253 -5.44 -0.12 -1.96
CA GLY A 253 -5.46 -0.76 -0.64
C GLY A 253 -4.12 -0.74 0.06
N ALA A 254 -3.97 -1.59 1.06
CA ALA A 254 -2.83 -1.68 1.98
C ALA A 254 -2.68 -0.49 2.95
N ALA A 255 -3.23 0.68 2.64
CA ALA A 255 -3.33 1.83 3.53
C ALA A 255 -4.57 2.66 3.14
N PRO A 256 -5.09 3.52 4.01
CA PRO A 256 -6.17 4.44 3.67
C PRO A 256 -5.74 5.46 2.62
N ILE A 257 -6.66 5.84 1.73
CA ILE A 257 -6.48 6.87 0.70
C ILE A 257 -7.45 8.03 0.93
N ALA A 258 -7.01 9.26 0.64
CA ALA A 258 -7.88 10.42 0.75
C ALA A 258 -9.05 10.33 -0.25
N PRO A 259 -10.32 10.52 0.21
CA PRO A 259 -11.49 10.48 -0.68
C PRO A 259 -11.41 11.47 -1.85
N ASP A 260 -10.73 12.61 -1.65
CA ASP A 260 -10.54 13.62 -2.68
C ASP A 260 -9.67 13.13 -3.84
N ILE A 261 -8.65 12.32 -3.56
CA ILE A 261 -7.82 11.66 -4.59
C ILE A 261 -8.67 10.70 -5.39
N LEU A 262 -9.45 9.85 -4.73
CA LEU A 262 -10.38 8.94 -5.40
C LEU A 262 -11.35 9.71 -6.28
N GLY A 263 -11.99 10.75 -5.73
CA GLY A 263 -12.91 11.63 -6.46
C GLY A 263 -12.28 12.27 -7.70
N TYR A 264 -11.02 12.68 -7.59
CA TYR A 264 -10.26 13.20 -8.71
C TYR A 264 -10.07 12.14 -9.81
N PHE A 265 -9.57 10.93 -9.48
CA PHE A 265 -9.35 9.88 -10.47
C PHE A 265 -10.66 9.43 -11.14
N TRP A 266 -11.73 9.31 -10.38
CA TRP A 266 -13.05 9.06 -10.95
C TRP A 266 -13.49 10.17 -11.92
N SER A 267 -13.17 11.44 -11.60
CA SER A 267 -13.52 12.56 -12.50
C SER A 267 -12.77 12.53 -13.81
N ILE A 268 -11.56 12.00 -13.84
CA ILE A 268 -10.77 11.82 -15.07
C ILE A 268 -10.99 10.47 -15.74
N GLY A 269 -11.94 9.67 -15.24
CA GLY A 269 -12.33 8.40 -15.85
C GLY A 269 -11.53 7.18 -15.44
N VAL A 270 -10.78 7.26 -14.34
CA VAL A 270 -10.07 6.12 -13.73
C VAL A 270 -10.85 5.63 -12.50
N PRO A 271 -11.55 4.48 -12.59
CA PRO A 271 -12.50 4.02 -11.56
C PRO A 271 -11.81 3.28 -10.41
N ILE A 272 -11.07 3.99 -9.57
CA ILE A 272 -10.39 3.39 -8.43
C ILE A 272 -11.43 2.90 -7.42
N ARG A 273 -11.32 1.64 -7.03
CA ARG A 273 -12.11 0.98 -5.99
C ARG A 273 -11.21 0.67 -4.79
N GLU A 274 -11.63 1.05 -3.61
CA GLU A 274 -10.90 0.68 -2.39
C GLU A 274 -11.10 -0.79 -2.05
N ILE A 275 -10.05 -1.41 -1.52
CA ILE A 275 -10.01 -2.77 -1.04
C ILE A 275 -9.32 -2.81 0.32
N TYR A 276 -9.91 -3.48 1.29
CA TYR A 276 -9.38 -3.67 2.62
C TYR A 276 -9.08 -5.12 2.91
N GLY A 277 -8.00 -5.36 3.62
CA GLY A 277 -7.64 -6.65 4.16
C GLY A 277 -6.25 -6.69 4.76
N GLN A 278 -5.85 -7.86 5.19
CA GLN A 278 -4.59 -8.12 5.87
C GLN A 278 -4.05 -9.50 5.52
N THR A 279 -2.79 -9.75 5.82
CA THR A 279 -2.14 -11.02 5.50
C THR A 279 -2.84 -12.20 6.17
N GLU A 280 -3.32 -12.04 7.39
CA GLU A 280 -4.06 -13.03 8.18
C GLU A 280 -5.44 -13.37 7.56
N GLY A 281 -5.95 -12.53 6.67
CA GLY A 281 -7.13 -12.76 5.84
C GLY A 281 -6.79 -13.15 4.40
N SER A 282 -5.60 -13.68 4.13
CA SER A 282 -5.10 -14.01 2.77
C SER A 282 -5.18 -12.84 1.79
N GLY A 283 -5.10 -11.61 2.29
CA GLY A 283 -5.23 -10.38 1.54
C GLY A 283 -6.61 -9.74 1.71
N PRO A 284 -7.50 -9.76 0.69
CA PRO A 284 -8.72 -8.98 0.69
C PRO A 284 -9.81 -9.53 1.63
N THR A 285 -10.48 -8.63 2.33
CA THR A 285 -11.67 -8.89 3.16
C THR A 285 -12.90 -8.20 2.59
N SER A 286 -12.77 -6.94 2.18
CA SER A 286 -13.85 -6.16 1.56
C SER A 286 -13.34 -5.36 0.37
N VAL A 287 -14.26 -5.00 -0.54
CA VAL A 287 -13.94 -4.23 -1.74
C VAL A 287 -15.20 -3.53 -2.26
N HIS A 288 -15.05 -2.34 -2.85
CA HIS A 288 -16.14 -1.71 -3.59
C HIS A 288 -16.60 -2.56 -4.78
N ARG A 289 -17.90 -2.69 -4.95
CA ARG A 289 -18.50 -3.31 -6.14
C ARG A 289 -18.58 -2.29 -7.28
N GLU A 290 -18.60 -2.80 -8.50
CA GLU A 290 -18.89 -1.95 -9.65
C GLU A 290 -20.33 -1.41 -9.54
N GLY A 291 -20.50 -0.10 -9.74
CA GLY A 291 -21.80 0.55 -9.58
C GLY A 291 -22.27 0.73 -8.14
N ASP A 292 -21.44 0.39 -7.16
CA ASP A 292 -21.71 0.59 -5.72
C ASP A 292 -20.43 1.00 -5.01
N VAL A 293 -20.00 2.24 -5.27
CA VAL A 293 -18.78 2.84 -4.69
C VAL A 293 -19.18 3.99 -3.78
N ARG A 294 -18.61 4.00 -2.57
CA ARG A 294 -18.78 5.06 -1.57
C ARG A 294 -17.44 5.54 -1.06
N LEU A 295 -17.07 6.74 -1.46
CA LEU A 295 -15.78 7.31 -1.06
C LEU A 295 -15.67 7.42 0.47
N GLY A 296 -14.52 7.06 1.00
CA GLY A 296 -14.24 7.01 2.43
C GLY A 296 -14.74 5.74 3.12
N THR A 297 -15.18 4.74 2.35
CA THR A 297 -15.40 3.36 2.81
C THR A 297 -14.50 2.39 2.03
N VAL A 298 -14.40 1.16 2.49
CA VAL A 298 -13.66 0.09 1.82
C VAL A 298 -14.58 -0.96 1.20
N GLY A 299 -15.81 -0.53 0.88
CA GLY A 299 -16.83 -1.37 0.25
C GLY A 299 -17.48 -2.37 1.19
N VAL A 300 -17.98 -3.45 0.60
CA VAL A 300 -18.69 -4.52 1.30
C VAL A 300 -17.83 -5.80 1.34
N PRO A 301 -18.08 -6.73 2.26
CA PRO A 301 -17.33 -7.98 2.34
C PRO A 301 -17.29 -8.73 1.01
N LEU A 302 -16.18 -9.41 0.73
CA LEU A 302 -16.06 -10.32 -0.41
C LEU A 302 -17.12 -11.43 -0.33
N PRO A 303 -17.53 -12.02 -1.46
CA PRO A 303 -18.45 -13.17 -1.45
C PRO A 303 -17.94 -14.29 -0.55
N GLY A 304 -18.77 -14.73 0.40
CA GLY A 304 -18.44 -15.77 1.36
C GLY A 304 -17.58 -15.32 2.56
N VAL A 305 -17.21 -14.04 2.65
CA VAL A 305 -16.61 -13.46 3.84
C VAL A 305 -17.70 -12.85 4.72
N GLU A 306 -17.69 -13.20 5.99
CA GLU A 306 -18.51 -12.59 7.00
C GLU A 306 -17.69 -11.56 7.78
N VAL A 307 -18.27 -10.39 7.98
CA VAL A 307 -17.66 -9.31 8.79
C VAL A 307 -18.66 -8.86 9.84
N ARG A 308 -18.23 -8.75 11.09
CA ARG A 308 -18.98 -8.15 12.18
C ARG A 308 -18.10 -7.22 13.00
N LEU A 309 -18.71 -6.38 13.81
CA LEU A 309 -17.99 -5.50 14.73
C LEU A 309 -18.14 -6.06 16.15
N ALA A 310 -17.06 -6.07 16.92
CA ALA A 310 -17.08 -6.30 18.35
C ALA A 310 -17.67 -5.09 19.08
N GLN A 311 -17.91 -5.21 20.40
CA GLN A 311 -18.47 -4.11 21.19
C GLN A 311 -17.62 -2.82 21.18
N ASP A 312 -16.31 -2.97 21.03
CA ASP A 312 -15.35 -1.87 20.94
C ASP A 312 -15.09 -1.39 19.50
N GLY A 313 -15.90 -1.87 18.54
CA GLY A 313 -15.78 -1.54 17.12
C GLY A 313 -14.69 -2.30 16.37
N GLU A 314 -13.99 -3.26 16.98
CA GLU A 314 -13.00 -4.08 16.28
C GLU A 314 -13.67 -4.92 15.20
N ILE A 315 -13.05 -4.92 14.01
CA ILE A 315 -13.51 -5.67 12.84
C ILE A 315 -13.13 -7.15 13.03
N LEU A 316 -14.14 -8.01 13.02
CA LEU A 316 -14.01 -9.46 13.12
C LEU A 316 -14.33 -10.07 11.75
N VAL A 317 -13.48 -11.00 11.30
CA VAL A 317 -13.60 -11.62 9.96
C VAL A 317 -13.73 -13.13 10.10
N ARG A 318 -14.64 -13.73 9.32
CA ARG A 318 -14.80 -15.18 9.18
C ARG A 318 -14.98 -15.54 7.72
N GLY A 319 -14.30 -16.58 7.26
CA GLY A 319 -14.39 -17.07 5.89
C GLY A 319 -13.24 -18.01 5.53
N GLY A 320 -13.29 -18.54 4.33
CA GLY A 320 -12.22 -19.40 3.82
C GLY A 320 -10.89 -18.68 3.55
N ASN A 321 -10.91 -17.36 3.56
CA ASN A 321 -9.72 -16.51 3.45
C ASN A 321 -8.91 -16.43 4.76
N VAL A 322 -9.48 -16.79 5.91
CA VAL A 322 -8.81 -16.64 7.21
C VAL A 322 -7.71 -17.67 7.37
N PHE A 323 -6.53 -17.22 7.76
CA PHE A 323 -5.31 -18.02 7.94
C PHE A 323 -5.49 -19.13 9.01
N THR A 324 -4.58 -20.10 9.01
CA THR A 324 -4.61 -21.19 10.00
C THR A 324 -3.93 -20.84 11.32
N GLY A 325 -3.10 -19.79 11.34
CA GLY A 325 -2.41 -19.32 12.53
C GLY A 325 -1.02 -18.78 12.26
N TYR A 326 -0.35 -18.38 13.32
CA TYR A 326 1.05 -17.93 13.26
C TYR A 326 2.00 -19.11 13.50
N PHE A 327 3.00 -19.23 12.64
CA PHE A 327 3.99 -20.29 12.70
C PHE A 327 4.74 -20.28 14.03
N LYS A 328 4.73 -21.39 14.75
CA LYS A 328 5.35 -21.56 16.08
C LYS A 328 4.95 -20.54 17.15
N ASP A 329 3.79 -19.92 16.98
CA ASP A 329 3.26 -18.96 17.97
C ASP A 329 1.78 -19.26 18.28
N PRO A 330 1.50 -20.32 19.04
CA PRO A 330 0.13 -20.69 19.40
C PRO A 330 -0.53 -19.63 20.28
N ALA A 331 0.21 -18.88 21.08
CA ALA A 331 -0.33 -17.83 21.94
C ALA A 331 -0.86 -16.66 21.10
N ALA A 332 -0.06 -16.18 20.14
CA ALA A 332 -0.53 -15.15 19.20
C ALA A 332 -1.67 -15.66 18.32
N THR A 333 -1.65 -16.93 17.93
CA THR A 333 -2.74 -17.55 17.17
C THR A 333 -4.04 -17.52 17.97
N ALA A 334 -4.03 -17.98 19.20
CA ALA A 334 -5.20 -17.97 20.09
C ALA A 334 -5.67 -16.54 20.42
N ALA A 335 -4.77 -15.56 20.43
CA ALA A 335 -5.13 -14.17 20.60
C ALA A 335 -5.84 -13.57 19.36
N ALA A 336 -5.44 -14.00 18.15
CA ALA A 336 -6.00 -13.50 16.90
C ALA A 336 -7.22 -14.29 16.41
N LEU A 337 -7.29 -15.60 16.69
CA LEU A 337 -8.38 -16.47 16.27
C LEU A 337 -9.18 -16.94 17.50
N ARG A 338 -10.44 -16.51 17.58
CA ARG A 338 -11.34 -16.90 18.68
C ARG A 338 -12.69 -17.27 18.13
N ASP A 339 -13.21 -18.43 18.51
CA ASP A 339 -14.54 -18.92 18.11
C ASP A 339 -14.77 -18.86 16.58
N GLY A 340 -13.73 -19.16 15.80
CA GLY A 340 -13.77 -19.12 14.33
C GLY A 340 -13.72 -17.72 13.71
N TRP A 341 -13.46 -16.67 14.50
CA TRP A 341 -13.32 -15.29 14.04
C TRP A 341 -11.88 -14.82 14.14
N LEU A 342 -11.41 -14.17 13.09
CA LEU A 342 -10.18 -13.39 13.10
C LEU A 342 -10.45 -12.01 13.68
N TYR A 343 -9.78 -11.68 14.76
CA TYR A 343 -9.73 -10.35 15.36
C TYR A 343 -8.69 -9.53 14.62
N SER A 344 -9.13 -8.60 13.77
CA SER A 344 -8.25 -7.92 12.80
C SER A 344 -7.28 -6.93 13.45
N GLY A 345 -7.62 -6.41 14.62
CA GLY A 345 -6.92 -5.29 15.24
C GLY A 345 -7.22 -3.94 14.59
N ASP A 346 -8.11 -3.89 13.61
CA ASP A 346 -8.60 -2.67 12.99
C ASP A 346 -9.99 -2.33 13.51
N VAL A 347 -10.32 -1.05 13.67
CA VAL A 347 -11.61 -0.56 14.14
C VAL A 347 -12.37 0.05 12.97
N GLY A 348 -13.66 -0.20 12.90
CA GLY A 348 -14.50 0.31 11.83
C GLY A 348 -15.97 0.47 12.23
N VAL A 349 -16.73 0.95 11.27
CA VAL A 349 -18.18 1.08 11.35
C VAL A 349 -18.81 0.70 10.01
N PHE A 350 -20.02 0.13 10.06
CA PHE A 350 -20.83 0.00 8.85
C PHE A 350 -21.69 1.25 8.67
N ASP A 351 -21.82 1.70 7.43
CA ASP A 351 -22.82 2.71 7.09
C ASP A 351 -24.22 2.06 6.89
N GLU A 352 -25.22 2.90 6.62
CA GLU A 352 -26.63 2.49 6.48
C GLU A 352 -26.87 1.47 5.35
N ASP A 353 -25.98 1.43 4.35
CA ASP A 353 -26.07 0.52 3.20
C ASP A 353 -25.10 -0.66 3.32
N GLY A 354 -24.45 -0.83 4.46
CA GLY A 354 -23.57 -1.97 4.76
C GLY A 354 -22.14 -1.86 4.22
N HIS A 355 -21.71 -0.67 3.81
CA HIS A 355 -20.31 -0.43 3.48
C HIS A 355 -19.47 -0.28 4.74
N LEU A 356 -18.34 -0.94 4.78
CA LEU A 356 -17.38 -0.87 5.87
C LEU A 356 -16.52 0.39 5.73
N ARG A 357 -16.42 1.17 6.81
CA ARG A 357 -15.48 2.28 6.95
C ARG A 357 -14.46 1.92 8.01
N ILE A 358 -13.20 1.95 7.66
CA ILE A 358 -12.11 1.80 8.62
C ILE A 358 -11.89 3.14 9.32
N THR A 359 -11.88 3.10 10.65
CA THR A 359 -11.62 4.31 11.44
C THR A 359 -10.15 4.46 11.71
N ASP A 360 -9.51 3.44 12.28
CA ASP A 360 -8.08 3.37 12.54
C ASP A 360 -7.68 1.97 13.04
N ARG A 361 -6.39 1.76 13.32
CA ARG A 361 -5.94 0.60 14.06
C ARG A 361 -6.24 0.75 15.56
N LYS A 362 -6.75 -0.29 16.17
CA LYS A 362 -7.08 -0.31 17.59
C LYS A 362 -5.91 0.13 18.49
N LYS A 363 -4.70 -0.23 18.13
CA LYS A 363 -3.45 0.13 18.84
C LYS A 363 -2.98 1.55 18.58
N ASP A 364 -3.41 2.16 17.48
CA ASP A 364 -2.97 3.49 17.04
C ASP A 364 -3.94 4.58 17.48
N ILE A 365 -5.21 4.21 17.78
CA ILE A 365 -6.17 5.12 18.40
C ILE A 365 -5.66 5.51 19.80
N PHE A 366 -5.53 6.78 20.05
CA PHE A 366 -5.09 7.30 21.33
C PHE A 366 -6.12 8.23 21.96
N ILE A 367 -5.99 8.46 23.26
CA ILE A 367 -6.90 9.28 24.06
C ILE A 367 -6.16 10.54 24.50
N THR A 368 -6.64 11.71 24.08
CA THR A 368 -6.08 12.99 24.52
C THR A 368 -6.29 13.19 26.03
N ALA A 369 -5.57 14.14 26.63
CA ALA A 369 -5.73 14.53 28.04
C ALA A 369 -7.18 14.98 28.36
N ALA A 370 -7.95 15.42 27.36
CA ALA A 370 -9.36 15.78 27.46
C ALA A 370 -10.33 14.59 27.31
N GLY A 371 -9.81 13.35 27.25
CA GLY A 371 -10.62 12.12 27.11
C GLY A 371 -11.23 11.91 25.73
N LYS A 372 -10.72 12.54 24.68
CA LYS A 372 -11.20 12.37 23.30
C LYS A 372 -10.41 11.28 22.59
N ASN A 373 -11.11 10.31 22.01
CA ASN A 373 -10.53 9.32 21.12
C ASN A 373 -10.18 9.99 19.80
N ILE A 374 -8.94 9.84 19.36
CA ILE A 374 -8.41 10.37 18.11
C ILE A 374 -7.92 9.22 17.24
N ALA A 375 -8.32 9.25 15.98
CA ALA A 375 -7.87 8.39 14.91
C ALA A 375 -6.76 9.13 14.11
N PRO A 376 -5.48 8.96 14.44
CA PRO A 376 -4.41 9.76 13.84
C PRO A 376 -4.29 9.56 12.34
N GLN A 377 -4.50 8.35 11.82
CA GLN A 377 -4.39 8.08 10.38
C GLN A 377 -5.37 8.90 9.54
N TYR A 378 -6.55 9.20 10.07
CA TYR A 378 -7.52 10.06 9.38
C TYR A 378 -6.95 11.47 9.13
N ILE A 379 -6.30 12.05 10.12
CA ILE A 379 -5.70 13.39 10.04
C ILE A 379 -4.44 13.35 9.15
N GLU A 380 -3.60 12.33 9.33
CA GLU A 380 -2.39 12.11 8.54
C GLU A 380 -2.69 11.99 7.04
N ASN A 381 -3.73 11.25 6.68
CA ASN A 381 -4.16 11.09 5.29
C ASN A 381 -4.67 12.42 4.69
N LYS A 382 -5.33 13.25 5.48
CA LYS A 382 -5.72 14.60 5.03
C LYS A 382 -4.50 15.50 4.81
N LEU A 383 -3.49 15.40 5.67
CA LEU A 383 -2.24 16.16 5.49
C LEU A 383 -1.48 15.70 4.23
N LYS A 384 -1.41 14.41 3.98
CA LYS A 384 -0.76 13.84 2.80
C LYS A 384 -1.48 14.11 1.47
N PHE A 385 -2.69 14.67 1.51
CA PHE A 385 -3.34 15.18 0.31
C PHE A 385 -2.64 16.40 -0.28
N SER A 386 -1.89 17.14 0.53
CA SER A 386 -1.05 18.24 0.04
C SER A 386 0.08 17.69 -0.83
N PRO A 387 0.32 18.28 -2.04
CA PRO A 387 1.45 17.87 -2.87
C PRO A 387 2.82 18.11 -2.23
N TYR A 388 2.88 18.92 -1.18
CA TYR A 388 4.11 19.29 -0.49
C TYR A 388 4.42 18.42 0.72
N ILE A 389 3.48 17.55 1.14
CA ILE A 389 3.63 16.68 2.30
C ILE A 389 3.74 15.23 1.83
N ASN A 390 4.92 14.65 2.02
CA ASN A 390 5.20 13.27 1.71
C ASN A 390 4.62 12.32 2.76
N ASP A 391 4.81 12.66 4.05
CA ASP A 391 4.29 11.89 5.16
C ASP A 391 4.01 12.79 6.37
N ALA A 392 3.15 12.30 7.26
CA ALA A 392 2.80 12.99 8.48
C ALA A 392 2.59 11.99 9.61
N VAL A 393 3.06 12.32 10.81
CA VAL A 393 2.86 11.52 12.02
C VAL A 393 2.20 12.40 13.07
N VAL A 394 0.94 12.14 13.37
CA VAL A 394 0.16 12.88 14.36
C VAL A 394 0.37 12.28 15.74
N ILE A 395 0.68 13.13 16.72
CA ILE A 395 1.00 12.77 18.11
C ILE A 395 0.09 13.55 19.03
N GLY A 396 -0.43 12.88 20.08
CA GLY A 396 -1.38 13.52 21.01
C GLY A 396 -1.84 12.63 22.17
N ASP A 397 -1.28 11.40 22.30
CA ASP A 397 -1.66 10.50 23.40
C ASP A 397 -1.36 11.14 24.75
N ARG A 398 -2.43 11.27 25.58
CA ARG A 398 -2.38 11.92 26.89
C ARG A 398 -1.88 13.38 26.86
N ARG A 399 -1.84 14.01 25.70
CA ARG A 399 -1.42 15.41 25.52
C ARG A 399 -2.62 16.35 25.43
N ARG A 400 -2.38 17.63 25.70
CA ARG A 400 -3.44 18.66 25.69
C ARG A 400 -4.00 18.96 24.31
N TYR A 401 -3.18 18.79 23.26
CA TYR A 401 -3.52 19.02 21.86
C TYR A 401 -2.67 18.15 20.95
N LEU A 402 -3.01 18.13 19.66
CA LEU A 402 -2.28 17.36 18.66
C LEU A 402 -1.13 18.18 18.09
N VAL A 403 -0.01 17.50 17.87
CA VAL A 403 1.10 17.99 17.08
C VAL A 403 1.39 17.03 15.92
N ALA A 404 2.10 17.47 14.91
CA ALA A 404 2.50 16.62 13.79
C ALA A 404 4.01 16.74 13.49
N LEU A 405 4.64 15.62 13.19
CA LEU A 405 5.90 15.58 12.47
C LEU A 405 5.59 15.45 10.99
N ILE A 406 6.15 16.32 10.16
CA ILE A 406 5.89 16.40 8.72
C ILE A 406 7.17 16.04 7.96
N VAL A 407 7.03 15.16 7.00
CA VAL A 407 8.06 14.89 5.97
C VAL A 407 7.62 15.60 4.71
N ILE A 408 8.43 16.53 4.20
CA ILE A 408 8.13 17.22 2.96
C ILE A 408 8.33 16.32 1.75
N ASP A 409 7.54 16.54 0.70
CA ASP A 409 7.82 15.98 -0.62
C ASP A 409 8.97 16.78 -1.25
N GLU A 410 10.15 16.17 -1.29
CA GLU A 410 11.38 16.85 -1.68
C GLU A 410 11.31 17.38 -3.10
N GLU A 411 10.78 16.61 -4.03
CA GLU A 411 10.68 16.98 -5.45
C GLU A 411 9.78 18.22 -5.61
N ASN A 412 8.59 18.15 -5.07
CA ASN A 412 7.60 19.22 -5.19
C ASN A 412 7.97 20.49 -4.42
N VAL A 413 8.62 20.33 -3.25
CA VAL A 413 9.08 21.50 -2.46
C VAL A 413 10.34 22.11 -3.07
N THR A 414 11.23 21.29 -3.68
CA THR A 414 12.38 21.78 -4.45
C THR A 414 11.93 22.66 -5.61
N GLU A 415 11.01 22.18 -6.44
CA GLU A 415 10.43 22.94 -7.54
C GLU A 415 9.78 24.24 -7.05
N TRP A 416 8.96 24.16 -6.00
CA TRP A 416 8.34 25.32 -5.38
C TRP A 416 9.34 26.36 -4.85
N ALA A 417 10.48 25.90 -4.27
CA ALA A 417 11.55 26.75 -3.76
C ALA A 417 12.38 27.38 -4.89
N GLN A 418 12.67 26.63 -5.95
CA GLN A 418 13.37 27.12 -7.14
C GLN A 418 12.58 28.24 -7.85
N ASP A 419 11.27 28.08 -8.00
CA ASP A 419 10.38 29.10 -8.54
C ASP A 419 10.45 30.43 -7.77
N ARG A 420 10.78 30.37 -6.48
CA ARG A 420 10.93 31.52 -5.58
C ARG A 420 12.36 31.97 -5.40
N ARG A 421 13.31 31.28 -6.05
CA ARG A 421 14.74 31.54 -5.94
C ARG A 421 15.25 31.46 -4.50
N LEU A 422 14.69 30.51 -3.71
CA LEU A 422 15.16 30.28 -2.35
C LEU A 422 16.51 29.56 -2.38
N PRO A 423 17.50 30.01 -1.59
CA PRO A 423 18.79 29.32 -1.51
C PRO A 423 18.67 28.07 -0.63
N PHE A 424 19.04 26.90 -1.15
CA PHE A 424 19.19 25.66 -0.41
C PHE A 424 20.18 24.74 -1.17
N THR A 425 20.79 23.81 -0.47
CA THR A 425 21.72 22.82 -1.06
C THR A 425 21.32 21.37 -0.76
N THR A 426 20.68 21.15 0.37
CA THR A 426 20.31 19.81 0.86
C THR A 426 18.83 19.76 1.22
N TYR A 427 18.32 18.51 1.35
CA TYR A 427 16.97 18.31 1.91
C TYR A 427 16.84 18.93 3.30
N THR A 428 17.87 18.82 4.13
CA THR A 428 17.86 19.41 5.48
C THR A 428 17.72 20.92 5.43
N ASP A 429 18.49 21.60 4.59
CA ASP A 429 18.38 23.06 4.42
C ASP A 429 16.97 23.45 3.96
N LEU A 430 16.46 22.74 2.95
CA LEU A 430 15.12 22.95 2.40
C LEU A 430 14.04 22.78 3.47
N SER A 431 14.11 21.69 4.25
CA SER A 431 13.14 21.36 5.30
C SER A 431 13.12 22.35 6.46
N GLN A 432 14.23 23.01 6.73
CA GLN A 432 14.36 23.99 7.82
C GLN A 432 14.15 25.45 7.36
N HIS A 433 13.97 25.65 6.04
CA HIS A 433 13.78 27.00 5.50
C HIS A 433 12.46 27.63 5.98
N GLU A 434 12.48 28.89 6.42
CA GLU A 434 11.31 29.57 7.01
C GLU A 434 10.13 29.66 6.03
N GLU A 435 10.39 29.93 4.75
CA GLU A 435 9.33 30.01 3.74
C GLU A 435 8.70 28.63 3.47
N VAL A 436 9.49 27.54 3.52
CA VAL A 436 8.97 26.16 3.44
C VAL A 436 8.13 25.85 4.66
N ARG A 437 8.56 26.26 5.85
CA ARG A 437 7.73 26.15 7.06
C ARG A 437 6.41 26.91 6.91
N GLY A 438 6.46 28.12 6.32
CA GLY A 438 5.25 28.90 6.00
C GLY A 438 4.36 28.23 4.96
N LEU A 439 4.93 27.53 3.97
CA LEU A 439 4.18 26.71 3.01
C LEU A 439 3.42 25.59 3.75
N ILE A 440 4.13 24.79 4.53
CA ILE A 440 3.54 23.67 5.27
C ILE A 440 2.50 24.16 6.29
N ALA A 441 2.72 25.29 6.95
CA ALA A 441 1.74 25.88 7.86
C ALA A 441 0.39 26.17 7.17
N ARG A 442 0.42 26.67 5.93
CA ARG A 442 -0.81 26.90 5.14
C ARG A 442 -1.54 25.60 4.81
N GLU A 443 -0.79 24.53 4.49
CA GLU A 443 -1.37 23.20 4.22
C GLU A 443 -2.00 22.61 5.49
N VAL A 444 -1.31 22.68 6.63
CA VAL A 444 -1.84 22.22 7.93
C VAL A 444 -3.10 23.01 8.31
N GLU A 445 -3.10 24.33 8.11
CA GLU A 445 -4.26 25.17 8.39
C GLU A 445 -5.46 24.83 7.47
N ALA A 446 -5.20 24.51 6.20
CA ALA A 446 -6.23 24.07 5.28
C ALA A 446 -6.90 22.76 5.76
N VAL A 447 -6.12 21.82 6.26
CA VAL A 447 -6.63 20.55 6.86
C VAL A 447 -7.39 20.83 8.14
N ASN A 448 -6.87 21.70 9.02
CA ASN A 448 -7.52 22.05 10.29
C ASN A 448 -8.94 22.61 10.13
N LYS A 449 -9.24 23.27 9.01
CA LYS A 449 -10.59 23.76 8.67
C LYS A 449 -11.59 22.63 8.33
N THR A 450 -11.09 21.44 8.05
CA THR A 450 -11.91 20.27 7.62
C THR A 450 -12.11 19.22 8.71
N VAL A 451 -11.50 19.39 9.87
CA VAL A 451 -11.55 18.46 11.00
C VAL A 451 -12.15 19.12 12.23
N SER A 452 -12.61 18.32 13.19
CA SER A 452 -13.16 18.84 14.44
C SER A 452 -12.08 19.52 15.30
N SER A 453 -12.47 20.41 16.21
CA SER A 453 -11.52 21.15 17.06
C SER A 453 -10.53 20.25 17.83
N PRO A 454 -10.92 19.11 18.40
CA PRO A 454 -9.97 18.18 19.06
C PRO A 454 -8.99 17.51 18.11
N GLU A 455 -9.33 17.40 16.83
CA GLU A 455 -8.50 16.76 15.79
C GLU A 455 -7.55 17.73 15.09
N GLN A 456 -7.61 19.01 15.42
CA GLN A 456 -6.75 20.04 14.83
C GLN A 456 -5.30 19.90 15.30
N VAL A 457 -4.37 19.90 14.35
CA VAL A 457 -2.93 19.96 14.60
C VAL A 457 -2.56 21.39 15.00
N LYS A 458 -2.18 21.61 16.25
CA LYS A 458 -1.89 22.95 16.79
C LYS A 458 -0.48 23.42 16.50
N LYS A 459 0.48 22.49 16.45
CA LYS A 459 1.88 22.78 16.13
C LYS A 459 2.45 21.62 15.32
N PHE A 460 3.49 21.89 14.56
CA PHE A 460 4.19 20.87 13.80
C PHE A 460 5.70 21.14 13.74
N ALA A 461 6.47 20.10 13.48
CA ALA A 461 7.87 20.18 13.10
C ALA A 461 8.09 19.47 11.77
N ILE A 462 8.97 19.99 10.93
CA ILE A 462 9.38 19.35 9.68
C ILE A 462 10.61 18.50 10.00
N LEU A 463 10.59 17.23 9.59
CA LEU A 463 11.72 16.34 9.78
C LEU A 463 12.88 16.72 8.86
N PRO A 464 14.13 16.67 9.33
CA PRO A 464 15.31 17.08 8.57
C PRO A 464 15.74 16.06 7.51
N LYS A 465 15.04 14.95 7.40
CA LYS A 465 15.29 13.88 6.43
C LYS A 465 14.02 13.11 6.09
N ARG A 466 14.05 12.35 5.02
CA ARG A 466 13.02 11.35 4.68
C ARG A 466 13.04 10.19 5.68
N LEU A 467 11.94 9.44 5.76
CA LEU A 467 11.85 8.22 6.56
C LEU A 467 12.34 7.02 5.73
N TYR A 468 13.19 6.19 6.35
CA TYR A 468 13.77 5.02 5.69
C TYR A 468 13.47 3.73 6.45
N ALA A 469 13.36 2.62 5.71
CA ALA A 469 13.13 1.29 6.29
C ALA A 469 14.37 0.78 7.05
N GLU A 470 15.56 1.07 6.54
CA GLU A 470 16.86 0.74 7.14
C GLU A 470 17.04 1.38 8.51
N ASP A 471 16.50 2.58 8.68
CA ASP A 471 16.50 3.30 9.96
C ASP A 471 15.43 2.82 10.96
N GLY A 472 14.63 1.83 10.56
CA GLY A 472 13.54 1.31 11.38
C GLY A 472 12.33 2.24 11.51
N GLU A 473 12.24 3.30 10.71
CA GLU A 473 11.21 4.35 10.78
C GLU A 473 9.92 3.97 10.06
N VAL A 474 10.07 3.23 8.96
CA VAL A 474 8.97 2.66 8.19
C VAL A 474 9.15 1.16 7.97
N THR A 475 8.11 0.49 7.55
CA THR A 475 8.19 -0.90 7.08
C THR A 475 8.71 -0.94 5.63
N PRO A 476 9.12 -2.11 5.10
CA PRO A 476 9.47 -2.25 3.68
C PRO A 476 8.32 -1.84 2.73
N THR A 477 7.08 -1.83 3.21
CA THR A 477 5.91 -1.34 2.49
C THR A 477 5.58 0.12 2.79
N LEU A 478 6.55 0.89 3.29
CA LEU A 478 6.48 2.32 3.59
C LEU A 478 5.40 2.70 4.64
N LYS A 479 5.00 1.78 5.53
CA LYS A 479 4.12 2.11 6.66
C LYS A 479 4.94 2.66 7.82
N VAL A 480 4.56 3.81 8.32
CA VAL A 480 5.23 4.48 9.45
C VAL A 480 5.13 3.62 10.72
N LYS A 481 6.25 3.45 11.38
CA LYS A 481 6.35 2.82 12.71
C LYS A 481 6.28 3.92 13.78
N ARG A 482 5.07 4.34 14.12
CA ARG A 482 4.80 5.49 15.02
C ARG A 482 5.64 5.47 16.29
N LYS A 483 5.74 4.34 16.98
CA LYS A 483 6.50 4.23 18.22
C LYS A 483 7.99 4.53 18.01
N ALA A 484 8.60 3.98 16.97
CA ALA A 484 10.00 4.24 16.64
C ALA A 484 10.24 5.73 16.28
N ILE A 485 9.31 6.33 15.53
CA ILE A 485 9.35 7.76 15.21
C ILE A 485 9.27 8.61 16.49
N MET A 486 8.35 8.30 17.39
CA MET A 486 8.18 9.07 18.64
C MET A 486 9.42 8.98 19.53
N GLU A 487 10.04 7.79 19.62
CA GLU A 487 11.27 7.59 20.40
C GLU A 487 12.47 8.32 19.75
N LYS A 488 12.63 8.20 18.44
CA LYS A 488 13.76 8.78 17.70
C LYS A 488 13.73 10.31 17.64
N TYR A 489 12.55 10.91 17.53
CA TYR A 489 12.37 12.35 17.37
C TYR A 489 11.78 13.03 18.61
N ALA A 490 11.96 12.44 19.79
CA ALA A 490 11.48 13.00 21.05
C ALA A 490 11.94 14.45 21.26
N ASP A 491 13.19 14.77 20.89
CA ASP A 491 13.78 16.10 20.99
C ASP A 491 13.08 17.15 20.10
N LEU A 492 12.42 16.76 19.03
CA LEU A 492 11.59 17.64 18.18
C LEU A 492 10.15 17.72 18.70
N ILE A 493 9.66 16.69 19.35
CA ILE A 493 8.26 16.58 19.82
C ILE A 493 8.06 17.38 21.12
N GLU A 494 8.94 17.19 22.12
CA GLU A 494 8.75 17.79 23.44
C GLU A 494 8.71 19.33 23.41
N PRO A 495 9.57 20.04 22.65
CA PRO A 495 9.48 21.49 22.53
C PRO A 495 8.14 22.00 21.95
N LEU A 496 7.44 21.19 21.12
CA LEU A 496 6.13 21.58 20.61
C LEU A 496 5.09 21.67 21.73
N TYR A 497 5.28 20.99 22.84
CA TYR A 497 4.39 21.03 24.01
C TYR A 497 4.89 21.97 25.11
N ALA A 498 6.19 22.30 25.15
CA ALA A 498 6.80 23.13 26.21
C ALA A 498 6.43 24.62 26.11
N SER A 499 6.09 25.10 24.92
CA SER A 499 5.76 26.51 24.67
C SER A 499 4.22 26.71 24.60
N ALA A 500 3.56 26.56 25.75
CA ALA A 500 2.14 26.88 25.92
C ALA A 500 1.95 27.90 27.06
#